data_c3b2bee6806d65d46456e95e034705d0
#
_entry.id   c3b2bee6806d65d46456e95e034705d0
#
_cell.length_a   1.000
_cell.length_b   1.000
_cell.length_c   1.000
_cell.angle_alpha   90.00
_cell.angle_beta   90.00
_cell.angle_gamma   90.00
#
_symmetry.space_group_name_H-M   'P 1'
#
loop_
_entity.id
_entity.type
_entity.pdbx_description
1 polymer ?
#
loop_
_entity_poly.entity_id
_entity_poly.type
_entity_poly.pdbx_seq_one_letter_code
_entity_poly.pdbx_strand_id
1 'polypeptide(L)'
;TIDRAVEERFFETLEYLLDGREIDYIIVDHVEPDHSATLSAVADAHPRAKLVCTKICKTLIGQFFGPELEARCMVVGDGDSLSTGAHTLAFATATMVHWPEVMVTYDVEDKILFSADAFGAFGGLDGKLFDDMYDFEEELLDETRRYYANIVGKYGTQVNELLDKADTLDIKMICPLHGVIIRDNIDLIKEKYRTWASYEPEDEAVVI
;
A
#
# COMPACT_ATOMS: atom_id res chain seq x y z
N THR A 1 -7.48 2.00 -5.81
CA THR A 1 -7.87 2.61 -7.11
C THR A 1 -6.64 3.20 -7.80
N ILE A 2 -6.73 4.14 -8.71
CA ILE A 2 -5.61 4.54 -9.56
C ILE A 2 -5.77 5.99 -10.06
N ASP A 3 -4.70 6.55 -10.65
CA ASP A 3 -4.71 7.84 -11.33
C ASP A 3 -5.69 7.85 -12.53
N ARG A 4 -6.32 9.02 -12.78
CA ARG A 4 -7.29 9.19 -13.87
C ARG A 4 -6.71 8.95 -15.26
N ALA A 5 -5.42 9.16 -15.45
CA ALA A 5 -4.80 8.98 -16.76
C ALA A 5 -4.89 7.54 -17.29
N VAL A 6 -5.11 6.58 -16.40
CA VAL A 6 -5.20 5.15 -16.73
C VAL A 6 -6.54 4.52 -16.31
N GLU A 7 -7.55 5.33 -16.03
CA GLU A 7 -8.87 4.92 -15.54
C GLU A 7 -9.54 3.89 -16.45
N GLU A 8 -9.55 4.13 -17.76
CA GLU A 8 -10.18 3.22 -18.74
C GLU A 8 -9.59 1.81 -18.65
N ARG A 9 -8.27 1.71 -18.70
CA ARG A 9 -7.56 0.42 -18.61
C ARG A 9 -7.77 -0.26 -17.26
N PHE A 10 -7.87 0.53 -16.19
CA PHE A 10 -8.15 0.01 -14.85
C PHE A 10 -9.53 -0.63 -14.80
N PHE A 11 -10.57 0.05 -15.33
CA PHE A 11 -11.92 -0.50 -15.37
C PHE A 11 -12.04 -1.74 -16.27
N GLU A 12 -11.41 -1.75 -17.44
CA GLU A 12 -11.35 -2.94 -18.29
C GLU A 12 -10.78 -4.15 -17.54
N THR A 13 -9.67 -3.94 -16.81
CA THR A 13 -9.04 -5.00 -16.02
C THR A 13 -9.93 -5.43 -14.85
N LEU A 14 -10.54 -4.48 -14.14
CA LEU A 14 -11.42 -4.74 -13.03
C LEU A 14 -12.66 -5.55 -13.46
N GLU A 15 -13.33 -5.14 -14.54
CA GLU A 15 -14.49 -5.84 -15.10
C GLU A 15 -14.13 -7.27 -15.54
N TYR A 16 -12.97 -7.43 -16.20
CA TYR A 16 -12.47 -8.75 -16.60
C TYR A 16 -12.27 -9.66 -15.38
N LEU A 17 -11.65 -9.16 -14.32
CA LEU A 17 -11.39 -9.93 -13.11
C LEU A 17 -12.65 -10.22 -12.30
N LEU A 18 -13.59 -9.30 -12.28
CA LEU A 18 -14.85 -9.47 -11.57
C LEU A 18 -15.77 -10.50 -12.25
N ASP A 19 -15.71 -10.63 -13.56
CA ASP A 19 -16.54 -11.57 -14.33
C ASP A 19 -18.01 -11.53 -13.90
N GLY A 20 -18.57 -10.32 -13.84
CA GLY A 20 -19.96 -10.05 -13.44
C GLY A 20 -20.25 -10.12 -11.93
N ARG A 21 -19.23 -10.32 -11.09
CA ARG A 21 -19.38 -10.27 -9.63
C ARG A 21 -19.41 -8.84 -9.12
N GLU A 22 -20.10 -8.62 -8.02
CA GLU A 22 -20.11 -7.35 -7.32
C GLU A 22 -18.94 -7.23 -6.33
N ILE A 23 -18.54 -6.01 -6.04
CA ILE A 23 -17.59 -5.70 -4.98
C ILE A 23 -18.38 -5.44 -3.70
N ASP A 24 -18.01 -6.13 -2.60
CA ASP A 24 -18.58 -5.90 -1.27
C ASP A 24 -17.79 -4.85 -0.49
N TYR A 25 -16.46 -4.84 -0.64
CA TYR A 25 -15.55 -3.96 0.09
C TYR A 25 -14.49 -3.37 -0.82
N ILE A 26 -14.21 -2.08 -0.62
CA ILE A 26 -13.08 -1.37 -1.21
C ILE A 26 -12.15 -1.01 -0.06
N ILE A 27 -11.00 -1.65 0.02
CA ILE A 27 -10.01 -1.35 1.05
C ILE A 27 -9.23 -0.12 0.60
N VAL A 28 -9.14 0.88 1.48
CA VAL A 28 -8.47 2.16 1.20
C VAL A 28 -7.33 2.34 2.18
N ASP A 29 -6.16 1.82 1.82
CA ASP A 29 -4.96 1.91 2.65
C ASP A 29 -4.36 3.33 2.62
N HIS A 30 -4.56 4.07 1.50
CA HIS A 30 -4.03 5.41 1.28
C HIS A 30 -4.89 6.19 0.31
N VAL A 31 -5.00 7.53 0.48
CA VAL A 31 -5.87 8.40 -0.35
C VAL A 31 -5.13 9.45 -1.16
N GLU A 32 -3.82 9.33 -1.33
CA GLU A 32 -3.10 10.19 -2.27
C GLU A 32 -3.71 10.09 -3.68
N PRO A 33 -3.74 11.18 -4.48
CA PRO A 33 -4.50 11.21 -5.74
C PRO A 33 -4.14 10.12 -6.76
N ASP A 34 -2.89 9.67 -6.81
CA ASP A 34 -2.45 8.61 -7.72
C ASP A 34 -3.03 7.22 -7.34
N HIS A 35 -3.50 7.07 -6.10
CA HIS A 35 -4.19 5.86 -5.61
C HIS A 35 -5.69 6.04 -5.47
N SER A 36 -6.20 7.27 -5.42
CA SER A 36 -7.59 7.54 -5.07
C SER A 36 -8.38 8.31 -6.12
N ALA A 37 -7.76 8.80 -7.20
CA ALA A 37 -8.44 9.67 -8.16
C ALA A 37 -9.67 9.02 -8.83
N THR A 38 -9.70 7.69 -8.95
CA THR A 38 -10.83 6.93 -9.50
C THR A 38 -11.72 6.30 -8.42
N LEU A 39 -11.52 6.61 -7.14
CA LEU A 39 -12.25 6.00 -6.02
C LEU A 39 -13.77 6.21 -6.13
N SER A 40 -14.21 7.44 -6.44
CA SER A 40 -15.63 7.73 -6.64
C SER A 40 -16.22 6.92 -7.78
N ALA A 41 -15.52 6.85 -8.92
CA ALA A 41 -16.00 6.13 -10.09
C ALA A 41 -16.18 4.61 -9.81
N VAL A 42 -15.23 3.99 -9.10
CA VAL A 42 -15.35 2.60 -8.65
C VAL A 42 -16.50 2.43 -7.67
N ALA A 43 -16.63 3.35 -6.72
CA ALA A 43 -17.70 3.30 -5.74
C ALA A 43 -19.08 3.50 -6.38
N ASP A 44 -19.22 4.33 -7.42
CA ASP A 44 -20.46 4.54 -8.16
C ASP A 44 -20.83 3.33 -9.02
N ALA A 45 -19.83 2.66 -9.62
CA ALA A 45 -20.03 1.41 -10.34
C ALA A 45 -20.47 0.27 -9.41
N HIS A 46 -20.07 0.32 -8.13
CA HIS A 46 -20.42 -0.68 -7.11
C HIS A 46 -21.11 -0.03 -5.90
N PRO A 47 -22.39 0.39 -6.05
CA PRO A 47 -23.08 1.22 -5.05
C PRO A 47 -23.31 0.53 -3.70
N ARG A 48 -23.19 -0.79 -3.63
CA ARG A 48 -23.31 -1.57 -2.38
C ARG A 48 -22.00 -1.74 -1.64
N ALA A 49 -20.88 -1.51 -2.32
CA ALA A 49 -19.55 -1.66 -1.70
C ALA A 49 -19.34 -0.66 -0.56
N LYS A 50 -18.75 -1.13 0.52
CA LYS A 50 -18.31 -0.29 1.65
C LYS A 50 -16.83 0.03 1.51
N LEU A 51 -16.45 1.26 1.85
CA LEU A 51 -15.05 1.67 1.89
C LEU A 51 -14.50 1.35 3.27
N VAL A 52 -13.51 0.47 3.34
CA VAL A 52 -12.86 0.10 4.60
C VAL A 52 -11.60 0.95 4.75
N CYS A 53 -11.51 1.76 5.80
CA CYS A 53 -10.44 2.74 5.95
C CYS A 53 -10.27 3.18 7.41
N THR A 54 -9.17 3.89 7.70
CA THR A 54 -8.97 4.49 9.02
C THR A 54 -9.94 5.67 9.26
N LYS A 55 -10.05 6.09 10.53
CA LYS A 55 -10.87 7.26 10.89
C LYS A 55 -10.39 8.54 10.21
N ILE A 56 -9.07 8.73 10.08
CA ILE A 56 -8.50 9.92 9.41
C ILE A 56 -8.79 9.82 7.90
N CYS A 57 -8.58 8.66 7.31
CA CYS A 57 -8.88 8.40 5.89
C CYS A 57 -10.35 8.72 5.56
N LYS A 58 -11.30 8.27 6.39
CA LYS A 58 -12.71 8.64 6.25
C LYS A 58 -12.93 10.15 6.17
N THR A 59 -12.27 10.92 7.04
CA THR A 59 -12.37 12.39 7.02
C THR A 59 -11.82 12.97 5.72
N LEU A 60 -10.68 12.46 5.23
CA LEU A 60 -10.10 12.89 3.96
C LEU A 60 -10.97 12.50 2.77
N ILE A 61 -11.58 11.32 2.78
CA ILE A 61 -12.55 10.90 1.77
C ILE A 61 -13.73 11.90 1.72
N GLY A 62 -14.25 12.31 2.87
CA GLY A 62 -15.30 13.33 2.94
C GLY A 62 -14.88 14.68 2.36
N GLN A 63 -13.64 15.10 2.59
CA GLN A 63 -13.08 16.35 2.07
C GLN A 63 -12.82 16.31 0.56
N PHE A 64 -12.31 15.19 0.05
CA PHE A 64 -11.92 15.05 -1.37
C PHE A 64 -13.08 14.67 -2.27
N PHE A 65 -13.99 13.83 -1.79
CA PHE A 65 -15.03 13.19 -2.60
C PHE A 65 -16.46 13.49 -2.14
N GLY A 66 -16.61 14.14 -1.01
CA GLY A 66 -17.90 14.59 -0.49
C GLY A 66 -18.56 13.63 0.53
N PRO A 67 -19.64 14.11 1.17
CA PRO A 67 -20.25 13.43 2.31
C PRO A 67 -20.95 12.11 1.93
N GLU A 68 -21.36 11.93 0.69
CA GLU A 68 -22.02 10.71 0.23
C GLU A 68 -21.05 9.52 0.26
N LEU A 69 -19.81 9.73 -0.20
CA LEU A 69 -18.78 8.70 -0.16
C LEU A 69 -18.29 8.47 1.26
N GLU A 70 -18.14 9.53 2.06
CA GLU A 70 -17.80 9.44 3.48
C GLU A 70 -18.80 8.56 4.26
N ALA A 71 -20.09 8.68 3.96
CA ALA A 71 -21.14 7.91 4.62
C ALA A 71 -21.03 6.39 4.35
N ARG A 72 -20.35 5.98 3.28
CA ARG A 72 -20.10 4.57 2.94
C ARG A 72 -18.88 3.99 3.64
N CYS A 73 -18.10 4.80 4.37
CA CYS A 73 -16.90 4.34 5.05
C CYS A 73 -17.21 3.50 6.28
N MET A 74 -16.61 2.32 6.35
CA MET A 74 -16.49 1.46 7.51
C MET A 74 -15.11 1.71 8.14
N VAL A 75 -15.08 2.23 9.36
CA VAL A 75 -13.83 2.58 10.04
C VAL A 75 -13.22 1.35 10.71
N VAL A 76 -11.94 1.17 10.49
CA VAL A 76 -11.09 0.13 11.12
C VAL A 76 -9.82 0.80 11.72
N GLY A 77 -9.15 0.07 12.60
CA GLY A 77 -7.91 0.50 13.26
C GLY A 77 -6.99 -0.66 13.60
N ASP A 78 -5.97 -0.39 14.41
CA ASP A 78 -5.00 -1.41 14.83
C ASP A 78 -5.69 -2.61 15.48
N GLY A 79 -5.41 -3.80 14.94
CA GLY A 79 -5.91 -5.07 15.47
C GLY A 79 -7.34 -5.42 15.05
N ASP A 80 -8.03 -4.54 14.31
CA ASP A 80 -9.31 -4.90 13.70
C ASP A 80 -9.10 -5.89 12.55
N SER A 81 -10.14 -6.67 12.26
CA SER A 81 -10.14 -7.60 11.14
C SER A 81 -11.50 -7.64 10.45
N LEU A 82 -11.50 -8.04 9.18
CA LEU A 82 -12.67 -8.21 8.35
C LEU A 82 -12.63 -9.58 7.67
N SER A 83 -13.62 -10.42 7.93
CA SER A 83 -13.79 -11.65 7.16
C SER A 83 -14.52 -11.37 5.84
N THR A 84 -13.94 -11.82 4.74
CA THR A 84 -14.53 -11.79 3.41
C THR A 84 -15.06 -13.16 2.97
N GLY A 85 -15.18 -14.08 3.91
CA GLY A 85 -15.59 -15.47 3.70
C GLY A 85 -14.39 -16.42 3.72
N ALA A 86 -13.69 -16.58 2.60
CA ALA A 86 -12.51 -17.45 2.53
C ALA A 86 -11.24 -16.80 3.11
N HIS A 87 -11.18 -15.48 3.21
CA HIS A 87 -10.04 -14.71 3.68
C HIS A 87 -10.41 -13.84 4.88
N THR A 88 -9.43 -13.57 5.72
CA THR A 88 -9.48 -12.63 6.83
C THR A 88 -8.45 -11.53 6.59
N LEU A 89 -8.92 -10.30 6.47
CA LEU A 89 -8.07 -9.12 6.35
C LEU A 89 -7.85 -8.51 7.73
N ALA A 90 -6.61 -8.46 8.19
CA ALA A 90 -6.21 -7.79 9.42
C ALA A 90 -5.63 -6.41 9.09
N PHE A 91 -5.94 -5.40 9.91
CA PHE A 91 -5.57 -4.01 9.66
C PHE A 91 -4.59 -3.50 10.71
N ALA A 92 -3.62 -2.71 10.26
CA ALA A 92 -2.71 -1.98 11.13
C ALA A 92 -2.47 -0.57 10.59
N THR A 93 -2.50 0.43 11.48
CA THR A 93 -2.15 1.80 11.10
C THR A 93 -0.65 1.91 10.82
N ALA A 94 -0.31 2.63 9.76
CA ALA A 94 1.04 2.99 9.37
C ALA A 94 1.15 4.54 9.31
N THR A 95 0.69 5.19 10.37
CA THR A 95 0.58 6.65 10.46
C THR A 95 1.91 7.34 10.11
N MET A 96 1.87 8.29 9.18
CA MET A 96 3.02 9.00 8.62
C MET A 96 3.98 8.14 7.80
N VAL A 97 3.56 6.99 7.34
CA VAL A 97 4.29 6.21 6.33
C VAL A 97 3.46 6.16 5.02
N HIS A 98 3.28 7.33 4.21
CA HIS A 98 3.93 8.58 4.63
C HIS A 98 2.91 9.67 5.03
N TRP A 99 1.60 9.44 4.90
CA TRP A 99 0.53 10.35 5.32
C TRP A 99 -0.11 9.89 6.64
N PRO A 100 -0.85 10.80 7.33
CA PRO A 100 -1.38 10.49 8.67
C PRO A 100 -2.46 9.40 8.69
N GLU A 101 -3.14 9.17 7.58
CA GLU A 101 -4.27 8.24 7.48
C GLU A 101 -3.86 6.83 7.03
N VAL A 102 -2.61 6.62 6.64
CA VAL A 102 -2.14 5.36 6.05
C VAL A 102 -2.36 4.19 6.99
N MET A 103 -2.86 3.11 6.43
CA MET A 103 -2.88 1.79 7.04
C MET A 103 -2.26 0.75 6.09
N VAL A 104 -1.99 -0.41 6.62
CA VAL A 104 -1.62 -1.60 5.86
C VAL A 104 -2.63 -2.69 6.12
N THR A 105 -2.84 -3.54 5.12
CA THR A 105 -3.79 -4.65 5.16
C THR A 105 -3.04 -5.97 4.99
N TYR A 106 -3.26 -6.92 5.89
CA TYR A 106 -2.66 -8.25 5.83
C TYR A 106 -3.72 -9.32 5.60
N ASP A 107 -3.60 -10.07 4.50
CA ASP A 107 -4.38 -11.28 4.25
C ASP A 107 -3.76 -12.43 5.04
N VAL A 108 -4.50 -12.92 6.03
CA VAL A 108 -4.01 -13.92 6.99
C VAL A 108 -3.82 -15.29 6.34
N GLU A 109 -4.70 -15.66 5.43
CA GLU A 109 -4.70 -16.97 4.77
C GLU A 109 -3.57 -17.08 3.73
N ASP A 110 -3.45 -16.08 2.85
CA ASP A 110 -2.43 -16.08 1.80
C ASP A 110 -1.11 -15.42 2.24
N LYS A 111 -1.09 -14.82 3.45
CA LYS A 111 0.11 -14.16 4.02
C LYS A 111 0.63 -13.03 3.16
N ILE A 112 -0.29 -12.25 2.59
CA ILE A 112 0.01 -11.11 1.72
C ILE A 112 -0.14 -9.81 2.51
N LEU A 113 0.89 -8.97 2.49
CA LEU A 113 0.86 -7.63 3.04
C LEU A 113 0.65 -6.61 1.92
N PHE A 114 -0.49 -5.92 1.93
CA PHE A 114 -0.72 -4.71 1.15
C PHE A 114 -0.19 -3.54 1.96
N SER A 115 0.92 -2.98 1.53
CA SER A 115 1.76 -2.12 2.37
C SER A 115 1.61 -0.62 2.13
N ALA A 116 0.59 -0.22 1.36
CA ALA A 116 0.48 1.15 0.86
C ALA A 116 1.79 1.56 0.16
N ASP A 117 2.34 2.74 0.46
CA ASP A 117 3.59 3.22 -0.13
C ASP A 117 4.85 2.62 0.49
N ALA A 118 4.74 1.96 1.64
CA ALA A 118 5.89 1.29 2.21
C ALA A 118 6.42 0.19 1.29
N PHE A 119 7.74 0.08 1.20
CA PHE A 119 8.45 -0.86 0.34
C PHE A 119 8.34 -0.59 -1.17
N GLY A 120 7.83 0.57 -1.56
CA GLY A 120 7.73 0.98 -2.94
C GLY A 120 9.08 1.27 -3.61
N ALA A 121 9.06 1.33 -4.93
CA ALA A 121 10.19 1.73 -5.76
C ALA A 121 9.75 2.66 -6.89
N PHE A 122 10.64 3.52 -7.36
CA PHE A 122 10.45 4.25 -8.60
C PHE A 122 10.75 3.36 -9.80
N GLY A 123 10.38 3.84 -10.99
CA GLY A 123 10.62 3.17 -12.25
C GLY A 123 9.35 2.50 -12.82
N GLY A 124 9.35 2.30 -14.11
CA GLY A 124 8.28 1.59 -14.81
C GLY A 124 8.54 0.10 -14.85
N LEU A 125 7.47 -0.68 -14.75
CA LEU A 125 7.55 -2.13 -14.94
C LEU A 125 7.57 -2.44 -16.44
N ASP A 126 8.54 -3.23 -16.87
CA ASP A 126 8.73 -3.66 -18.26
C ASP A 126 7.98 -4.98 -18.58
N GLY A 127 6.93 -5.26 -17.82
CA GLY A 127 6.15 -6.49 -17.90
C GLY A 127 6.55 -7.55 -16.86
N LYS A 128 7.61 -7.32 -16.10
CA LYS A 128 8.01 -8.14 -14.97
C LYS A 128 7.32 -7.60 -13.70
N LEU A 129 6.51 -8.41 -13.04
CA LEU A 129 5.70 -7.95 -11.90
C LEU A 129 6.33 -8.23 -10.54
N PHE A 130 7.24 -9.21 -10.46
CA PHE A 130 7.78 -9.70 -9.20
C PHE A 130 9.28 -9.41 -9.10
N ASP A 131 9.75 -9.21 -7.88
CA ASP A 131 11.14 -8.92 -7.57
C ASP A 131 12.11 -10.02 -7.98
N ASP A 132 11.70 -11.29 -7.93
CA ASP A 132 12.49 -12.45 -8.38
C ASP A 132 12.63 -12.58 -9.91
N MET A 133 12.03 -11.68 -10.66
CA MET A 133 12.21 -11.57 -12.11
C MET A 133 13.35 -10.60 -12.50
N TYR A 134 13.99 -9.99 -11.51
CA TYR A 134 15.09 -9.03 -11.65
C TYR A 134 16.30 -9.50 -10.84
N ASP A 135 17.48 -8.97 -11.13
CA ASP A 135 18.55 -8.89 -10.14
C ASP A 135 18.22 -7.73 -9.21
N PHE A 136 17.71 -8.07 -8.01
CA PHE A 136 17.17 -7.07 -7.10
C PHE A 136 18.21 -6.03 -6.68
N GLU A 137 19.44 -6.46 -6.39
CA GLU A 137 20.49 -5.56 -5.93
C GLU A 137 21.01 -4.67 -7.04
N GLU A 138 21.13 -5.18 -8.26
CA GLU A 138 21.68 -4.45 -9.40
C GLU A 138 20.62 -3.57 -10.11
N GLU A 139 19.36 -4.04 -10.18
CA GLU A 139 18.32 -3.39 -10.99
C GLU A 139 17.27 -2.61 -10.18
N LEU A 140 16.97 -3.01 -8.92
CA LEU A 140 15.85 -2.43 -8.16
C LEU A 140 16.27 -1.68 -6.88
N LEU A 141 17.37 -2.07 -6.23
CA LEU A 141 17.71 -1.56 -4.89
C LEU A 141 17.94 -0.05 -4.88
N ASP A 142 18.58 0.50 -5.89
CA ASP A 142 18.83 1.96 -5.97
C ASP A 142 17.54 2.75 -6.14
N GLU A 143 16.62 2.26 -6.96
CA GLU A 143 15.31 2.89 -7.15
C GLU A 143 14.43 2.77 -5.90
N THR A 144 14.53 1.66 -5.17
CA THR A 144 13.88 1.46 -3.88
C THR A 144 14.45 2.40 -2.81
N ARG A 145 15.79 2.56 -2.75
CA ARG A 145 16.44 3.50 -1.85
C ARG A 145 16.06 4.95 -2.18
N ARG A 146 16.02 5.29 -3.46
CA ARG A 146 15.62 6.62 -3.93
C ARG A 146 14.17 6.91 -3.57
N TYR A 147 13.28 5.92 -3.73
CA TYR A 147 11.89 6.01 -3.33
C TYR A 147 11.78 6.22 -1.81
N TYR A 148 12.44 5.37 -1.02
CA TYR A 148 12.48 5.51 0.44
C TYR A 148 12.88 6.92 0.88
N ALA A 149 14.01 7.42 0.37
CA ALA A 149 14.54 8.72 0.77
C ALA A 149 13.59 9.88 0.46
N ASN A 150 12.85 9.81 -0.66
CA ASN A 150 11.95 10.88 -1.08
C ASN A 150 10.56 10.80 -0.42
N ILE A 151 10.04 9.62 -0.16
CA ILE A 151 8.65 9.40 0.27
C ILE A 151 8.55 9.23 1.78
N VAL A 152 9.25 8.27 2.35
CA VAL A 152 9.13 7.91 3.78
C VAL A 152 10.33 8.30 4.64
N GLY A 153 11.45 8.70 4.05
CA GLY A 153 12.76 8.82 4.72
C GLY A 153 12.80 9.79 5.90
N LYS A 154 11.96 10.82 5.96
CA LYS A 154 11.91 11.71 7.12
C LYS A 154 11.14 11.14 8.32
N TYR A 155 10.49 9.99 8.15
CA TYR A 155 9.63 9.36 9.16
C TYR A 155 10.22 8.06 9.71
N GLY A 156 11.55 7.98 9.88
CA GLY A 156 12.26 6.77 10.28
C GLY A 156 11.71 6.11 11.55
N THR A 157 11.26 6.89 12.54
CA THR A 157 10.61 6.35 13.75
C THR A 157 9.35 5.58 13.40
N GLN A 158 8.47 6.16 12.56
CA GLN A 158 7.21 5.53 12.16
C GLN A 158 7.44 4.32 11.24
N VAL A 159 8.48 4.41 10.39
CA VAL A 159 8.93 3.25 9.59
C VAL A 159 9.36 2.09 10.49
N ASN A 160 10.15 2.35 11.55
CA ASN A 160 10.53 1.32 12.50
C ASN A 160 9.32 0.72 13.24
N GLU A 161 8.33 1.53 13.64
CA GLU A 161 7.09 1.05 14.24
C GLU A 161 6.31 0.13 13.29
N LEU A 162 6.26 0.46 11.99
CA LEU A 162 5.66 -0.40 10.98
C LEU A 162 6.42 -1.72 10.81
N LEU A 163 7.76 -1.66 10.77
CA LEU A 163 8.60 -2.84 10.67
C LEU A 163 8.45 -3.77 11.89
N ASP A 164 8.33 -3.20 13.09
CA ASP A 164 8.09 -3.98 14.31
C ASP A 164 6.74 -4.73 14.25
N LYS A 165 5.70 -4.10 13.71
CA LYS A 165 4.42 -4.78 13.43
C LYS A 165 4.59 -5.88 12.39
N ALA A 166 5.26 -5.59 11.27
CA ALA A 166 5.48 -6.53 10.18
C ALA A 166 6.32 -7.76 10.61
N ASP A 167 7.24 -7.60 11.56
CA ASP A 167 8.07 -8.70 12.08
C ASP A 167 7.27 -9.70 12.93
N THR A 168 6.08 -9.35 13.35
CA THR A 168 5.17 -10.28 14.04
C THR A 168 4.38 -11.18 13.10
N LEU A 169 4.44 -10.92 11.79
CA LEU A 169 3.65 -11.60 10.76
C LEU A 169 4.51 -12.57 9.93
N ASP A 170 3.92 -13.67 9.49
CA ASP A 170 4.51 -14.59 8.50
C ASP A 170 4.17 -14.09 7.10
N ILE A 171 4.93 -13.11 6.58
CA ILE A 171 4.69 -12.49 5.29
C ILE A 171 5.35 -13.32 4.19
N LYS A 172 4.57 -13.68 3.16
CA LYS A 172 5.05 -14.38 1.95
C LYS A 172 5.09 -13.49 0.73
N MET A 173 4.39 -12.37 0.78
CA MET A 173 4.34 -11.42 -0.32
C MET A 173 4.04 -10.02 0.22
N ILE A 174 4.72 -9.01 -0.33
CA ILE A 174 4.41 -7.60 -0.08
C ILE A 174 3.95 -7.00 -1.40
N CYS A 175 2.78 -6.37 -1.38
CA CYS A 175 2.18 -5.66 -2.51
C CYS A 175 2.19 -4.14 -2.22
N PRO A 176 3.26 -3.43 -2.58
CA PRO A 176 3.29 -1.98 -2.45
C PRO A 176 2.45 -1.31 -3.55
N LEU A 177 2.11 -0.04 -3.35
CA LEU A 177 1.38 0.74 -4.36
C LEU A 177 2.28 1.19 -5.53
N HIS A 178 3.60 1.19 -5.34
CA HIS A 178 4.59 1.54 -6.36
C HIS A 178 5.66 0.46 -6.49
N GLY A 179 6.13 0.22 -7.71
CA GLY A 179 7.19 -0.74 -7.99
C GLY A 179 6.70 -2.17 -8.17
N VAL A 180 7.55 -3.12 -7.86
CA VAL A 180 7.31 -4.55 -8.03
C VAL A 180 6.65 -5.18 -6.79
N ILE A 181 5.96 -6.31 -6.99
CA ILE A 181 5.51 -7.16 -5.89
C ILE A 181 6.73 -7.92 -5.36
N ILE A 182 6.94 -7.89 -4.04
CA ILE A 182 8.10 -8.48 -3.38
C ILE A 182 7.70 -9.81 -2.76
N ARG A 183 8.39 -10.89 -3.13
CA ARG A 183 8.14 -12.25 -2.61
C ARG A 183 9.42 -13.05 -2.32
N ASP A 184 10.55 -12.66 -2.86
CA ASP A 184 11.83 -13.33 -2.66
C ASP A 184 12.76 -12.51 -1.74
N ASN A 185 12.78 -11.19 -1.87
CA ASN A 185 13.69 -10.30 -1.13
C ASN A 185 13.03 -9.61 0.08
N ILE A 186 12.03 -10.23 0.72
CA ILE A 186 11.27 -9.64 1.84
C ILE A 186 12.19 -9.27 3.01
N ASP A 187 13.07 -10.18 3.42
CA ASP A 187 13.98 -9.94 4.54
C ASP A 187 15.02 -8.87 4.19
N LEU A 188 15.56 -8.90 2.98
CA LEU A 188 16.50 -7.89 2.50
C LEU A 188 15.90 -6.50 2.51
N ILE A 189 14.70 -6.31 1.97
CA ILE A 189 14.07 -4.99 1.94
C ILE A 189 13.72 -4.48 3.34
N LYS A 190 13.28 -5.35 4.25
CA LYS A 190 13.03 -5.00 5.65
C LYS A 190 14.33 -4.57 6.35
N GLU A 191 15.44 -5.28 6.13
CA GLU A 191 16.76 -4.91 6.65
C GLU A 191 17.21 -3.54 6.13
N LYS A 192 17.07 -3.30 4.81
CA LYS A 192 17.39 -2.00 4.21
C LYS A 192 16.54 -0.86 4.78
N TYR A 193 15.25 -1.07 4.92
CA TYR A 193 14.35 -0.09 5.53
C TYR A 193 14.75 0.23 6.98
N ARG A 194 15.14 -0.76 7.80
CA ARG A 194 15.67 -0.53 9.16
C ARG A 194 16.96 0.29 9.14
N THR A 195 17.89 -0.05 8.26
CA THR A 195 19.15 0.69 8.10
C THR A 195 18.86 2.14 7.74
N TRP A 196 18.03 2.38 6.72
CA TRP A 196 17.70 3.75 6.29
C TRP A 196 16.90 4.52 7.35
N ALA A 197 16.03 3.85 8.09
CA ALA A 197 15.24 4.45 9.17
C ALA A 197 16.06 4.81 10.41
N SER A 198 17.25 4.25 10.58
CA SER A 198 18.16 4.58 11.67
C SER A 198 18.86 5.92 11.49
N TYR A 199 18.90 6.43 10.25
CA TYR A 199 19.70 7.60 9.83
C TYR A 199 21.22 7.41 10.03
N GLU A 200 21.67 6.19 10.28
CA GLU A 200 23.10 5.88 10.29
C GLU A 200 23.61 5.80 8.85
N PRO A 201 24.75 6.41 8.54
CA PRO A 201 25.32 6.34 7.20
C PRO A 201 25.76 4.91 6.88
N GLU A 202 25.41 4.42 5.69
CA GLU A 202 25.88 3.11 5.21
C GLU A 202 27.38 3.18 4.83
N ASP A 203 27.84 4.35 4.39
CA ASP A 203 29.23 4.64 4.01
C ASP A 203 29.73 5.91 4.69
N GLU A 204 31.06 6.01 4.93
CA GLU A 204 31.71 7.23 5.40
C GLU A 204 31.78 8.29 4.28
N ALA A 205 30.61 8.67 3.75
CA ALA A 205 30.48 9.62 2.64
C ALA A 205 29.92 10.97 3.13
N VAL A 206 30.36 12.04 2.48
CA VAL A 206 29.84 13.41 2.71
C VAL A 206 29.26 13.92 1.41
N VAL A 207 27.99 14.33 1.45
CA VAL A 207 27.35 15.05 0.33
C VAL A 207 27.68 16.53 0.50
N ILE A 208 28.32 17.15 -0.52
CA ILE A 208 28.68 18.56 -0.57
C ILE A 208 27.72 19.30 -1.50
#